data_7b0b595247c0b1866920fd45785e2b21
#
_entry.id   7b0b595247c0b1866920fd45785e2b21
#
_cell.length_a   1.000
_cell.length_b   1.000
_cell.length_c   1.000
_cell.angle_alpha   90.00
_cell.angle_beta   90.00
_cell.angle_gamma   90.00
#
_symmetry.space_group_name_H-M   'P 1'
#
loop_
_entity.id
_entity.type
_entity.pdbx_description
1 polymer ?
#
loop_
_entity_poly.entity_id
_entity_poly.type
_entity_poly.pdbx_seq_one_letter_code
_entity_poly.pdbx_strand_id
1 'polypeptide(L)'
;MLPKDYINYMLSGVNCTDYSDASGMLLLDVKNKCWSKPMLEICGITEEMMPKLYESYEAVGTLKPEIAEELGLPESVKVVAGAGDNAAAAIGTATVGNGACNISLGTSGTIFISSDTFGVDSGNALHAFAHADGGFHLMGCMLSAASCNKWFMDEILRTKDYPAEQKGITDDKLGCNHVYYLPYLMGERAPHNDPAARSCFIGMTMDTTREDMTQAVLEGVAFGIRDSLEAAKKLGIEIHSSMI
;
A
#
# COMPACT_ATOMS: atom_id res chain seq x y z
N MET A 1 -16.71 12.90 0.70
CA MET A 1 -16.24 12.72 2.09
C MET A 1 -15.84 11.26 2.24
N LEU A 2 -14.64 11.00 2.68
CA LEU A 2 -14.13 9.66 2.98
C LEU A 2 -14.63 9.20 4.36
N PRO A 3 -14.58 7.88 4.69
CA PRO A 3 -15.06 7.39 5.99
C PRO A 3 -14.43 8.09 7.19
N LYS A 4 -13.11 8.29 7.16
CA LYS A 4 -12.37 9.03 8.19
C LYS A 4 -12.86 10.48 8.33
N ASP A 5 -13.08 11.15 7.20
CA ASP A 5 -13.54 12.54 7.18
C ASP A 5 -14.93 12.68 7.81
N TYR A 6 -15.80 11.69 7.54
CA TYR A 6 -17.13 11.66 8.17
C TYR A 6 -17.03 11.55 9.69
N ILE A 7 -16.14 10.71 10.20
CA ILE A 7 -15.89 10.60 11.64
C ILE A 7 -15.39 11.94 12.20
N ASN A 8 -14.42 12.58 11.54
CA ASN A 8 -13.92 13.89 11.94
C ASN A 8 -15.04 14.94 11.95
N TYR A 9 -15.91 14.93 10.95
CA TYR A 9 -17.07 15.82 10.89
C TYR A 9 -18.05 15.55 12.04
N MET A 10 -18.32 14.29 12.36
CA MET A 10 -19.19 13.94 13.50
C MET A 10 -18.59 14.40 14.82
N LEU A 11 -17.29 14.28 15.00
CA LEU A 11 -16.59 14.68 16.23
C LEU A 11 -16.45 16.20 16.38
N SER A 12 -16.09 16.92 15.30
CA SER A 12 -15.70 18.34 15.36
C SER A 12 -16.67 19.30 14.65
N GLY A 13 -17.53 18.81 13.76
CA GLY A 13 -18.34 19.63 12.87
C GLY A 13 -17.59 20.22 11.68
N VAL A 14 -16.30 19.92 11.52
CA VAL A 14 -15.45 20.46 10.46
C VAL A 14 -15.43 19.54 9.24
N ASN A 15 -15.81 20.07 8.06
CA ASN A 15 -15.69 19.36 6.79
C ASN A 15 -14.24 19.45 6.27
N CYS A 16 -13.47 18.41 6.50
CA CYS A 16 -12.05 18.34 6.17
C CYS A 16 -11.63 16.96 5.65
N THR A 17 -10.51 16.93 4.98
CA THR A 17 -9.75 15.71 4.65
C THR A 17 -8.27 16.01 4.77
N ASP A 18 -7.43 14.98 4.77
CA ASP A 18 -5.98 15.14 4.72
C ASP A 18 -5.40 14.80 3.35
N TYR A 19 -4.18 15.27 3.08
CA TYR A 19 -3.53 15.06 1.79
C TYR A 19 -3.28 13.60 1.48
N SER A 20 -2.96 12.75 2.48
CA SER A 20 -2.61 11.36 2.23
C SER A 20 -3.82 10.56 1.75
N ASP A 21 -4.98 10.73 2.39
CA ASP A 21 -6.22 10.03 2.03
C ASP A 21 -6.84 10.63 0.76
N ALA A 22 -6.82 11.98 0.63
CA ALA A 22 -7.27 12.67 -0.59
C ALA A 22 -6.48 12.28 -1.84
N SER A 23 -5.21 11.86 -1.71
CA SER A 23 -4.39 11.37 -2.83
C SER A 23 -5.04 10.16 -3.52
N GLY A 24 -5.78 9.33 -2.79
CA GLY A 24 -6.50 8.17 -3.33
C GLY A 24 -7.78 8.50 -4.09
N MET A 25 -8.28 9.73 -3.98
CA MET A 25 -9.54 10.15 -4.62
C MET A 25 -9.42 10.42 -6.13
N LEU A 26 -8.21 10.51 -6.68
CA LEU A 26 -7.89 10.93 -8.05
C LEU A 26 -8.29 12.39 -8.38
N LEU A 27 -8.68 13.17 -7.39
CA LEU A 27 -9.09 14.57 -7.52
C LEU A 27 -8.04 15.54 -6.97
N LEU A 28 -7.02 15.02 -6.28
CA LEU A 28 -5.91 15.82 -5.74
C LEU A 28 -4.78 15.94 -6.76
N ASP A 29 -4.25 17.14 -6.95
CA ASP A 29 -2.91 17.37 -7.48
C ASP A 29 -1.91 17.11 -6.34
N VAL A 30 -1.40 15.89 -6.27
CA VAL A 30 -0.54 15.42 -5.19
C VAL A 30 0.73 16.26 -5.09
N LYS A 31 1.31 16.64 -6.24
CA LYS A 31 2.54 17.44 -6.31
C LYS A 31 2.38 18.81 -5.64
N ASN A 32 1.27 19.48 -5.95
CA ASN A 32 1.00 20.83 -5.50
C ASN A 32 0.14 20.88 -4.23
N LYS A 33 -0.28 19.71 -3.71
CA LYS A 33 -1.13 19.58 -2.53
C LYS A 33 -2.38 20.47 -2.59
N CYS A 34 -3.10 20.39 -3.71
CA CYS A 34 -4.35 21.13 -3.91
C CYS A 34 -5.33 20.33 -4.77
N TRP A 35 -6.58 20.72 -4.78
CA TRP A 35 -7.57 20.09 -5.67
C TRP A 35 -7.21 20.31 -7.13
N SER A 36 -7.27 19.27 -7.93
CA SER A 36 -6.98 19.33 -9.37
C SER A 36 -8.15 19.92 -10.15
N LYS A 37 -8.07 21.19 -10.52
CA LYS A 37 -9.11 21.87 -11.30
C LYS A 37 -9.52 21.09 -12.55
N PRO A 38 -8.58 20.57 -13.39
CA PRO A 38 -8.96 19.78 -14.55
C PRO A 38 -9.76 18.52 -14.21
N MET A 39 -9.41 17.83 -13.11
CA MET A 39 -10.13 16.63 -12.68
C MET A 39 -11.51 16.97 -12.13
N LEU A 40 -11.65 18.05 -11.39
CA LEU A 40 -12.96 18.53 -10.91
C LEU A 40 -13.87 18.90 -12.09
N GLU A 41 -13.35 19.59 -13.09
CA GLU A 41 -14.10 19.93 -14.33
C GLU A 41 -14.59 18.67 -15.07
N ILE A 42 -13.73 17.66 -15.24
CA ILE A 42 -14.09 16.36 -15.86
C ILE A 42 -15.24 15.70 -15.10
N CYS A 43 -15.22 15.77 -13.76
CA CYS A 43 -16.25 15.20 -12.91
C CYS A 43 -17.51 16.07 -12.77
N GLY A 44 -17.51 17.28 -13.31
CA GLY A 44 -18.65 18.22 -13.23
C GLY A 44 -18.88 18.75 -11.81
N ILE A 45 -17.84 18.83 -10.99
CA ILE A 45 -17.89 19.32 -9.60
C ILE A 45 -17.00 20.55 -9.44
N THR A 46 -17.24 21.34 -8.40
CA THR A 46 -16.49 22.57 -8.11
C THR A 46 -15.64 22.39 -6.85
N GLU A 47 -14.62 23.22 -6.71
CA GLU A 47 -13.76 23.23 -5.53
C GLU A 47 -14.55 23.55 -4.23
N GLU A 48 -15.62 24.31 -4.32
CA GLU A 48 -16.51 24.62 -3.19
C GLU A 48 -17.22 23.38 -2.62
N MET A 49 -17.39 22.34 -3.45
CA MET A 49 -17.96 21.05 -3.03
C MET A 49 -16.96 20.16 -2.31
N MET A 50 -15.67 20.50 -2.38
CA MET A 50 -14.60 19.70 -1.81
C MET A 50 -14.33 20.06 -0.35
N PRO A 51 -13.91 19.10 0.49
CA PRO A 51 -13.51 19.39 1.87
C PRO A 51 -12.22 20.22 1.90
N LYS A 52 -12.01 20.94 2.99
CA LYS A 52 -10.75 21.66 3.22
C LYS A 52 -9.62 20.65 3.45
N LEU A 53 -8.49 20.88 2.79
CA LEU A 53 -7.29 20.04 2.88
C LEU A 53 -6.43 20.44 4.08
N TYR A 54 -5.85 19.46 4.75
CA TYR A 54 -4.96 19.60 5.91
C TYR A 54 -3.80 18.61 5.80
N GLU A 55 -2.71 18.89 6.51
CA GLU A 55 -1.73 17.84 6.79
C GLU A 55 -2.32 16.84 7.81
N SER A 56 -1.92 15.58 7.72
CA SER A 56 -2.50 14.50 8.55
C SER A 56 -2.40 14.77 10.06
N TYR A 57 -1.35 15.45 10.49
CA TYR A 57 -1.07 15.78 11.89
C TYR A 57 -1.68 17.11 12.36
N GLU A 58 -2.31 17.88 11.47
CA GLU A 58 -2.91 19.16 11.84
C GLU A 58 -4.20 18.98 12.62
N ALA A 59 -4.39 19.80 13.65
CA ALA A 59 -5.65 19.89 14.37
C ALA A 59 -6.68 20.64 13.52
N VAL A 60 -7.80 19.99 13.22
CA VAL A 60 -8.89 20.56 12.43
C VAL A 60 -9.92 21.29 13.30
N GLY A 61 -9.99 20.94 14.58
CA GLY A 61 -10.92 21.52 15.56
C GLY A 61 -10.80 20.85 16.92
N THR A 62 -11.83 21.03 17.73
CA THR A 62 -12.02 20.35 19.03
C THR A 62 -13.31 19.55 19.00
N LEU A 63 -13.53 18.73 20.02
CA LEU A 63 -14.79 17.99 20.15
C LEU A 63 -15.97 18.95 20.26
N LYS A 64 -17.09 18.58 19.64
CA LYS A 64 -18.37 19.22 19.90
C LYS A 64 -18.77 19.02 21.37
N PRO A 65 -19.43 19.98 22.00
CA PRO A 65 -19.84 19.87 23.42
C PRO A 65 -20.62 18.58 23.74
N GLU A 66 -21.58 18.22 22.89
CA GLU A 66 -22.39 17.02 23.06
C GLU A 66 -21.60 15.73 22.97
N ILE A 67 -20.57 15.69 22.10
CA ILE A 67 -19.70 14.53 21.97
C ILE A 67 -18.69 14.45 23.14
N ALA A 68 -18.19 15.58 23.58
CA ALA A 68 -17.33 15.64 24.76
C ALA A 68 -18.05 15.15 26.02
N GLU A 69 -19.30 15.55 26.21
CA GLU A 69 -20.15 15.09 27.32
C GLU A 69 -20.42 13.59 27.23
N GLU A 70 -20.83 13.08 26.06
CA GLU A 70 -21.09 11.64 25.82
C GLU A 70 -19.88 10.77 26.12
N LEU A 71 -18.69 11.22 25.71
CA LEU A 71 -17.43 10.48 25.88
C LEU A 71 -16.78 10.71 27.25
N GLY A 72 -17.28 11.64 28.05
CA GLY A 72 -16.70 12.04 29.34
C GLY A 72 -15.30 12.71 29.16
N LEU A 73 -15.08 13.41 28.06
CA LEU A 73 -13.83 14.08 27.72
C LEU A 73 -13.95 15.60 27.77
N PRO A 74 -12.85 16.34 28.00
CA PRO A 74 -12.86 17.80 27.90
C PRO A 74 -13.18 18.26 26.48
N GLU A 75 -13.92 19.32 26.29
CA GLU A 75 -14.17 19.96 24.97
C GLU A 75 -12.86 20.43 24.29
N SER A 76 -11.80 20.66 25.09
CA SER A 76 -10.47 21.08 24.58
C SER A 76 -9.69 19.96 23.86
N VAL A 77 -10.18 18.73 23.86
CA VAL A 77 -9.55 17.63 23.11
C VAL A 77 -9.54 17.96 21.62
N LYS A 78 -8.36 17.94 21.03
CA LYS A 78 -8.17 18.25 19.63
C LYS A 78 -8.54 17.05 18.75
N VAL A 79 -9.24 17.33 17.66
CA VAL A 79 -9.47 16.40 16.56
C VAL A 79 -8.44 16.74 15.48
N VAL A 80 -7.65 15.75 15.06
CA VAL A 80 -6.66 15.89 13.98
C VAL A 80 -7.24 15.37 12.66
N ALA A 81 -6.69 15.85 11.53
CA ALA A 81 -7.15 15.43 10.21
C ALA A 81 -7.07 13.90 10.03
N GLY A 82 -6.04 13.27 10.61
CA GLY A 82 -5.79 11.84 10.44
C GLY A 82 -5.15 11.54 9.08
N ALA A 83 -5.03 10.26 8.74
CA ALA A 83 -4.35 9.82 7.52
C ALA A 83 -5.10 8.67 6.84
N GLY A 84 -4.84 8.47 5.55
CA GLY A 84 -5.18 7.23 4.87
C GLY A 84 -4.48 6.03 5.54
N ASP A 85 -5.08 4.85 5.47
CA ASP A 85 -4.65 3.65 6.23
C ASP A 85 -3.18 3.27 6.02
N ASN A 86 -2.71 3.27 4.77
CA ASN A 86 -1.31 2.95 4.46
C ASN A 86 -0.33 4.02 4.98
N ALA A 87 -0.70 5.30 4.90
CA ALA A 87 0.12 6.38 5.44
C ALA A 87 0.15 6.36 6.98
N ALA A 88 -0.99 6.03 7.62
CA ALA A 88 -1.07 5.84 9.07
C ALA A 88 -0.22 4.63 9.52
N ALA A 89 -0.29 3.51 8.79
CA ALA A 89 0.54 2.33 9.06
C ALA A 89 2.04 2.64 8.90
N ALA A 90 2.41 3.46 7.91
CA ALA A 90 3.78 3.92 7.73
C ALA A 90 4.29 4.71 8.94
N ILE A 91 3.49 5.61 9.50
CA ILE A 91 3.84 6.30 10.75
C ILE A 91 4.02 5.27 11.89
N GLY A 92 3.09 4.32 12.03
CA GLY A 92 3.13 3.29 13.08
C GLY A 92 4.35 2.36 13.00
N THR A 93 4.90 2.16 11.80
CA THR A 93 6.11 1.36 11.55
C THR A 93 7.37 2.20 11.42
N ALA A 94 7.31 3.49 11.75
CA ALA A 94 8.41 4.45 11.60
C ALA A 94 8.98 4.52 10.16
N THR A 95 8.13 4.27 9.16
CA THR A 95 8.46 4.41 7.74
C THR A 95 8.28 5.87 7.33
N VAL A 96 9.16 6.72 7.81
CA VAL A 96 9.15 8.18 7.63
C VAL A 96 10.50 8.68 7.13
N GLY A 97 10.48 9.80 6.43
CA GLY A 97 11.69 10.38 5.82
C GLY A 97 12.13 9.64 4.55
N ASN A 98 13.08 10.24 3.85
CA ASN A 98 13.50 9.78 2.53
C ASN A 98 14.14 8.39 2.56
N GLY A 99 13.66 7.48 1.71
CA GLY A 99 14.22 6.13 1.55
C GLY A 99 13.81 5.09 2.60
N ALA A 100 12.94 5.43 3.55
CA ALA A 100 12.32 4.44 4.42
C ALA A 100 11.26 3.65 3.64
N CYS A 101 11.25 2.33 3.83
CA CYS A 101 10.36 1.41 3.11
C CYS A 101 9.57 0.53 4.07
N ASN A 102 8.31 0.28 3.77
CA ASN A 102 7.51 -0.74 4.42
C ASN A 102 7.01 -1.73 3.37
N ILE A 103 7.10 -3.02 3.68
CA ILE A 103 6.58 -4.12 2.86
C ILE A 103 5.52 -4.83 3.68
N SER A 104 4.27 -4.78 3.22
CA SER A 104 3.16 -5.48 3.87
C SER A 104 2.76 -6.71 3.07
N LEU A 105 2.79 -7.88 3.72
CA LEU A 105 2.46 -9.19 3.14
C LEU A 105 1.13 -9.69 3.69
N GLY A 106 0.05 -9.18 3.12
CA GLY A 106 -1.30 -9.65 3.37
C GLY A 106 -1.82 -10.52 2.21
N THR A 107 -3.13 -10.58 2.01
CA THR A 107 -3.75 -11.20 0.81
C THR A 107 -3.11 -10.63 -0.45
N SER A 108 -3.01 -9.32 -0.56
CA SER A 108 -2.18 -8.57 -1.51
C SER A 108 -0.85 -8.17 -0.86
N GLY A 109 0.13 -7.78 -1.66
CA GLY A 109 1.40 -7.24 -1.19
C GLY A 109 1.50 -5.76 -1.49
N THR A 110 1.89 -4.94 -0.50
CA THR A 110 2.14 -3.53 -0.74
C THR A 110 3.58 -3.18 -0.42
N ILE A 111 4.14 -2.29 -1.23
CA ILE A 111 5.42 -1.65 -0.98
C ILE A 111 5.14 -0.16 -0.84
N PHE A 112 5.50 0.39 0.29
CA PHE A 112 5.39 1.80 0.61
C PHE A 112 6.81 2.37 0.75
N ILE A 113 7.15 3.38 -0.03
CA ILE A 113 8.48 4.00 -0.02
C ILE A 113 8.33 5.48 0.23
N SER A 114 8.76 5.94 1.41
CA SER A 114 8.73 7.34 1.80
C SER A 114 9.77 8.17 1.05
N SER A 115 9.40 9.40 0.66
CA SER A 115 10.25 10.32 -0.08
C SER A 115 9.96 11.77 0.32
N ASP A 116 11.01 12.57 0.45
CA ASP A 116 10.88 14.02 0.67
C ASP A 116 10.49 14.77 -0.61
N THR A 117 10.62 14.12 -1.76
CA THR A 117 10.34 14.72 -3.07
C THR A 117 9.23 13.99 -3.80
N PHE A 118 8.40 14.76 -4.51
CA PHE A 118 7.38 14.20 -5.37
C PHE A 118 8.02 13.49 -6.57
N GLY A 119 7.65 12.22 -6.78
CA GLY A 119 8.07 11.43 -7.92
C GLY A 119 6.87 10.80 -8.62
N VAL A 120 6.93 10.68 -9.95
CA VAL A 120 5.95 9.96 -10.77
C VAL A 120 6.66 8.89 -11.56
N ASP A 121 6.17 7.67 -11.47
CA ASP A 121 6.59 6.60 -12.36
C ASP A 121 5.83 6.71 -13.69
N SER A 122 6.54 7.08 -14.76
CA SER A 122 5.97 7.16 -16.10
C SER A 122 5.51 5.82 -16.66
N GLY A 123 6.00 4.71 -16.10
CA GLY A 123 5.57 3.35 -16.44
C GLY A 123 4.28 2.93 -15.72
N ASN A 124 3.76 3.78 -14.81
CA ASN A 124 2.58 3.51 -13.98
C ASN A 124 2.68 2.22 -13.13
N ALA A 125 3.90 1.76 -12.85
CA ALA A 125 4.13 0.62 -11.97
C ALA A 125 3.91 1.00 -10.50
N LEU A 126 4.19 2.26 -10.15
CA LEU A 126 4.02 2.80 -8.80
C LEU A 126 3.08 4.00 -8.80
N HIS A 127 2.30 4.12 -7.74
CA HIS A 127 1.40 5.24 -7.48
C HIS A 127 2.07 6.26 -6.56
N ALA A 128 1.91 7.55 -6.86
CA ALA A 128 2.43 8.64 -6.04
C ALA A 128 1.32 9.22 -5.15
N PHE A 129 1.61 9.38 -3.87
CA PHE A 129 0.71 9.91 -2.85
C PHE A 129 1.43 10.94 -1.98
N ALA A 130 0.67 11.80 -1.31
CA ALA A 130 1.16 12.55 -0.16
C ALA A 130 1.32 11.60 1.04
N HIS A 131 2.35 11.83 1.86
CA HIS A 131 2.58 11.06 3.07
C HIS A 131 2.07 11.81 4.31
N ALA A 132 1.74 11.06 5.36
CA ALA A 132 1.24 11.62 6.62
C ALA A 132 2.31 12.38 7.44
N ASP A 133 3.58 12.28 7.09
CA ASP A 133 4.69 13.06 7.68
C ASP A 133 4.89 14.44 7.03
N GLY A 134 4.09 14.78 6.03
CA GLY A 134 4.19 16.02 5.26
C GLY A 134 4.99 15.90 3.96
N GLY A 135 5.63 14.75 3.71
CA GLY A 135 6.32 14.41 2.47
C GLY A 135 5.43 13.73 1.43
N PHE A 136 6.02 12.81 0.71
CA PHE A 136 5.38 12.00 -0.33
C PHE A 136 5.73 10.52 -0.14
N HIS A 137 5.02 9.65 -0.84
CA HIS A 137 5.43 8.27 -0.97
C HIS A 137 5.07 7.69 -2.33
N LEU A 138 5.82 6.68 -2.73
CA LEU A 138 5.45 5.80 -3.82
C LEU A 138 4.92 4.49 -3.25
N MET A 139 3.86 3.98 -3.86
CA MET A 139 3.24 2.73 -3.45
C MET A 139 3.08 1.79 -4.64
N GLY A 140 3.63 0.58 -4.51
CA GLY A 140 3.34 -0.56 -5.36
C GLY A 140 2.36 -1.49 -4.66
N CYS A 141 1.41 -2.05 -5.40
CA CYS A 141 0.47 -3.04 -4.85
C CYS A 141 0.34 -4.21 -5.82
N MET A 142 0.89 -5.36 -5.45
CA MET A 142 0.64 -6.63 -6.13
C MET A 142 -0.66 -7.24 -5.62
N LEU A 143 -1.47 -7.79 -6.52
CA LEU A 143 -2.81 -8.26 -6.19
C LEU A 143 -2.82 -9.59 -5.42
N SER A 144 -1.81 -10.42 -5.57
CA SER A 144 -1.72 -11.73 -4.96
C SER A 144 -0.36 -11.94 -4.31
N ALA A 145 -0.28 -11.81 -2.99
CA ALA A 145 0.94 -12.04 -2.20
C ALA A 145 0.80 -13.28 -1.31
N ALA A 146 0.51 -13.14 -0.03
CA ALA A 146 0.29 -14.28 0.85
C ALA A 146 -0.90 -15.15 0.40
N SER A 147 -1.84 -14.60 -0.38
CA SER A 147 -2.91 -15.37 -1.02
C SER A 147 -2.39 -16.44 -1.98
N CYS A 148 -1.23 -16.24 -2.63
CA CYS A 148 -0.62 -17.27 -3.47
C CYS A 148 -0.21 -18.49 -2.66
N ASN A 149 0.49 -18.27 -1.55
CA ASN A 149 0.87 -19.36 -0.62
C ASN A 149 -0.37 -20.02 -0.05
N LYS A 150 -1.35 -19.23 0.41
CA LYS A 150 -2.60 -19.77 0.94
C LYS A 150 -3.34 -20.63 -0.09
N TRP A 151 -3.52 -20.11 -1.30
CA TRP A 151 -4.17 -20.87 -2.39
C TRP A 151 -3.41 -22.17 -2.71
N PHE A 152 -2.08 -22.09 -2.82
CA PHE A 152 -1.27 -23.26 -3.13
C PHE A 152 -1.38 -24.33 -2.04
N MET A 153 -1.30 -23.96 -0.76
CA MET A 153 -1.45 -24.88 0.37
C MET A 153 -2.87 -25.47 0.46
N ASP A 154 -3.89 -24.61 0.38
CA ASP A 154 -5.27 -25.02 0.61
C ASP A 154 -5.84 -25.83 -0.56
N GLU A 155 -5.66 -25.38 -1.80
CA GLU A 155 -6.33 -25.92 -2.97
C GLU A 155 -5.49 -26.94 -3.74
N ILE A 156 -4.17 -26.74 -3.82
CA ILE A 156 -3.28 -27.61 -4.59
C ILE A 156 -2.72 -28.72 -3.70
N LEU A 157 -2.09 -28.34 -2.58
CA LEU A 157 -1.48 -29.30 -1.67
C LEU A 157 -2.49 -29.92 -0.70
N ARG A 158 -3.64 -29.28 -0.48
CA ARG A 158 -4.72 -29.68 0.42
C ARG A 158 -4.25 -29.94 1.84
N THR A 159 -3.43 -29.04 2.36
CA THR A 159 -2.84 -29.10 3.71
C THR A 159 -3.07 -27.79 4.46
N LYS A 160 -3.12 -27.88 5.79
CA LYS A 160 -3.09 -26.73 6.70
C LYS A 160 -1.78 -26.66 7.49
N ASP A 161 -0.90 -27.63 7.29
CA ASP A 161 0.39 -27.70 7.95
C ASP A 161 1.47 -26.98 7.12
N TYR A 162 1.38 -25.66 7.08
CA TYR A 162 2.31 -24.79 6.36
C TYR A 162 3.75 -24.99 6.82
N PRO A 163 4.04 -25.07 8.14
CA PRO A 163 5.41 -25.30 8.61
C PRO A 163 6.02 -26.60 8.08
N ALA A 164 5.26 -27.68 8.00
CA ALA A 164 5.75 -28.96 7.47
C ALA A 164 6.11 -28.87 5.99
N GLU A 165 5.28 -28.19 5.19
CA GLU A 165 5.51 -28.00 3.75
C GLU A 165 6.70 -27.08 3.44
N GLN A 166 7.04 -26.18 4.36
CA GLN A 166 8.11 -25.19 4.19
C GLN A 166 9.40 -25.59 4.89
N LYS A 167 9.40 -26.68 5.67
CA LYS A 167 10.54 -27.11 6.49
C LYS A 167 11.82 -27.35 5.71
N GLY A 168 11.70 -27.82 4.46
CA GLY A 168 12.84 -28.11 3.59
C GLY A 168 13.41 -26.90 2.88
N ILE A 169 12.74 -25.74 2.93
CA ILE A 169 13.21 -24.50 2.33
C ILE A 169 14.19 -23.85 3.31
N THR A 170 15.47 -23.93 2.99
CA THR A 170 16.56 -23.42 3.83
C THR A 170 17.29 -22.28 3.11
N ASP A 171 18.02 -21.43 3.85
CA ASP A 171 18.65 -20.24 3.28
C ASP A 171 19.62 -20.54 2.13
N ASP A 172 20.29 -21.69 2.16
CA ASP A 172 21.20 -22.16 1.12
C ASP A 172 20.48 -22.56 -0.18
N LYS A 173 19.20 -22.82 -0.11
CA LYS A 173 18.36 -23.17 -1.28
C LYS A 173 17.73 -21.95 -1.96
N LEU A 174 17.68 -20.80 -1.29
CA LEU A 174 17.05 -19.59 -1.81
C LEU A 174 17.73 -19.13 -3.10
N GLY A 175 16.94 -18.88 -4.13
CA GLY A 175 17.41 -18.48 -5.46
C GLY A 175 18.07 -19.60 -6.29
N CYS A 176 18.17 -20.83 -5.78
CA CYS A 176 18.74 -21.98 -6.47
C CYS A 176 17.69 -22.89 -7.12
N ASN A 177 16.41 -22.59 -6.96
CA ASN A 177 15.32 -23.36 -7.55
C ASN A 177 15.27 -23.15 -9.07
N HIS A 178 15.03 -24.24 -9.81
CA HIS A 178 14.86 -24.20 -11.26
C HIS A 178 13.39 -24.08 -11.70
N VAL A 179 12.47 -24.11 -10.75
CA VAL A 179 11.05 -23.89 -10.96
C VAL A 179 10.74 -22.46 -10.53
N TYR A 180 10.05 -21.73 -11.39
CA TYR A 180 9.61 -20.36 -11.16
C TYR A 180 8.09 -20.30 -11.11
N TYR A 181 7.56 -19.38 -10.32
CA TYR A 181 6.14 -19.13 -10.20
C TYR A 181 5.82 -17.67 -10.47
N LEU A 182 4.86 -17.40 -11.35
CA LEU A 182 4.32 -16.08 -11.56
C LEU A 182 3.08 -15.89 -10.67
N PRO A 183 3.07 -14.92 -9.74
CA PRO A 183 2.07 -14.83 -8.68
C PRO A 183 0.76 -14.14 -9.11
N TYR A 184 0.37 -14.16 -10.38
CA TYR A 184 -0.68 -13.32 -10.95
C TYR A 184 -2.06 -14.01 -10.96
N LEU A 185 -2.49 -14.57 -9.83
CA LEU A 185 -3.77 -15.31 -9.71
C LEU A 185 -4.99 -14.47 -10.11
N MET A 186 -4.96 -13.17 -9.83
CA MET A 186 -6.07 -12.24 -10.07
C MET A 186 -5.74 -11.15 -11.09
N GLY A 187 -4.80 -11.39 -11.99
CA GLY A 187 -4.15 -10.34 -12.75
C GLY A 187 -3.07 -9.66 -11.93
N GLU A 188 -2.48 -8.59 -12.45
CA GLU A 188 -1.50 -7.82 -11.68
C GLU A 188 -1.67 -6.31 -11.89
N ARG A 189 -1.46 -5.55 -10.81
CA ARG A 189 -1.41 -4.09 -10.83
C ARG A 189 0.04 -3.63 -10.90
N ALA A 190 0.73 -3.60 -9.77
CA ALA A 190 2.14 -3.22 -9.73
C ALA A 190 3.05 -4.46 -9.83
N PRO A 191 4.07 -4.48 -10.69
CA PRO A 191 4.49 -3.37 -11.57
C PRO A 191 3.93 -3.42 -13.01
N HIS A 192 3.08 -4.38 -13.37
CA HIS A 192 2.78 -4.72 -14.76
C HIS A 192 1.54 -4.04 -15.34
N ASN A 193 0.57 -3.64 -14.50
CA ASN A 193 -0.73 -3.09 -14.91
C ASN A 193 -1.46 -3.98 -15.95
N ASP A 194 -1.41 -5.29 -15.77
CA ASP A 194 -2.03 -6.26 -16.65
C ASP A 194 -3.13 -7.07 -15.91
N PRO A 195 -4.41 -6.68 -16.03
CA PRO A 195 -5.51 -7.41 -15.42
C PRO A 195 -5.75 -8.77 -16.07
N ALA A 196 -5.17 -9.04 -17.25
CA ALA A 196 -5.26 -10.31 -17.94
C ALA A 196 -4.13 -11.30 -17.60
N ALA A 197 -3.10 -10.84 -16.88
CA ALA A 197 -2.02 -11.72 -16.40
C ALA A 197 -2.58 -12.90 -15.60
N ARG A 198 -1.94 -14.05 -15.72
CA ARG A 198 -2.32 -15.26 -15.00
C ARG A 198 -1.11 -15.93 -14.38
N SER A 199 -1.37 -16.62 -13.28
CA SER A 199 -0.37 -17.41 -12.58
C SER A 199 0.09 -18.60 -13.42
N CYS A 200 1.36 -18.93 -13.37
CA CYS A 200 1.89 -20.15 -13.96
C CYS A 200 3.18 -20.61 -13.27
N PHE A 201 3.46 -21.92 -13.39
CA PHE A 201 4.76 -22.49 -13.07
C PHE A 201 5.56 -22.67 -14.35
N ILE A 202 6.85 -22.38 -14.31
CA ILE A 202 7.80 -22.46 -15.45
C ILE A 202 9.03 -23.25 -15.01
N GLY A 203 9.53 -24.12 -15.90
CA GLY A 203 10.78 -24.86 -15.67
C GLY A 203 10.60 -26.21 -14.98
N MET A 204 9.38 -26.71 -14.84
CA MET A 204 9.10 -28.03 -14.25
C MET A 204 9.67 -29.18 -15.10
N THR A 205 10.21 -30.18 -14.42
CA THR A 205 10.72 -31.43 -15.01
C THR A 205 10.09 -32.63 -14.28
N MET A 206 10.42 -33.85 -14.69
CA MET A 206 9.99 -35.06 -14.00
C MET A 206 10.55 -35.17 -12.56
N ASP A 207 11.64 -34.47 -12.27
CA ASP A 207 12.30 -34.47 -10.96
C ASP A 207 11.79 -33.34 -10.04
N THR A 208 10.90 -32.48 -10.54
CA THR A 208 10.32 -31.38 -9.75
C THR A 208 9.50 -31.95 -8.60
N THR A 209 9.86 -31.58 -7.39
CA THR A 209 9.24 -32.04 -6.16
C THR A 209 8.16 -31.06 -5.68
N ARG A 210 7.35 -31.52 -4.73
CA ARG A 210 6.38 -30.70 -4.01
C ARG A 210 7.05 -29.53 -3.26
N GLU A 211 8.24 -29.76 -2.71
CA GLU A 211 9.07 -28.76 -2.03
C GLU A 211 9.53 -27.66 -3.00
N ASP A 212 10.01 -28.05 -4.20
CA ASP A 212 10.44 -27.10 -5.23
C ASP A 212 9.27 -26.19 -5.67
N MET A 213 8.07 -26.73 -5.80
CA MET A 213 6.88 -25.94 -6.13
C MET A 213 6.47 -25.01 -4.98
N THR A 214 6.59 -25.45 -3.74
CA THR A 214 6.32 -24.62 -2.55
C THR A 214 7.30 -23.45 -2.48
N GLN A 215 8.59 -23.72 -2.67
CA GLN A 215 9.64 -22.71 -2.73
C GLN A 215 9.38 -21.71 -3.87
N ALA A 216 9.04 -22.21 -5.06
CA ALA A 216 8.74 -21.35 -6.22
C ALA A 216 7.60 -20.37 -5.93
N VAL A 217 6.55 -20.78 -5.21
CA VAL A 217 5.44 -19.89 -4.84
C VAL A 217 5.92 -18.74 -3.93
N LEU A 218 6.74 -19.05 -2.93
CA LEU A 218 7.28 -18.04 -2.01
C LEU A 218 8.24 -17.10 -2.72
N GLU A 219 9.16 -17.63 -3.52
CA GLU A 219 10.12 -16.84 -4.30
C GLU A 219 9.43 -15.98 -5.35
N GLY A 220 8.39 -16.50 -6.03
CA GLY A 220 7.63 -15.75 -7.01
C GLY A 220 6.98 -14.49 -6.44
N VAL A 221 6.44 -14.57 -5.23
CA VAL A 221 5.93 -13.39 -4.51
C VAL A 221 7.06 -12.42 -4.19
N ALA A 222 8.19 -12.91 -3.70
CA ALA A 222 9.37 -12.08 -3.39
C ALA A 222 9.92 -11.39 -4.64
N PHE A 223 9.97 -12.07 -5.79
CA PHE A 223 10.39 -11.46 -7.05
C PHE A 223 9.43 -10.39 -7.54
N GLY A 224 8.10 -10.59 -7.42
CA GLY A 224 7.11 -9.57 -7.76
C GLY A 224 7.24 -8.31 -6.91
N ILE A 225 7.55 -8.46 -5.61
CA ILE A 225 7.87 -7.34 -4.72
C ILE A 225 9.16 -6.64 -5.18
N ARG A 226 10.20 -7.41 -5.49
CA ARG A 226 11.47 -6.87 -5.98
C ARG A 226 11.28 -6.06 -7.27
N ASP A 227 10.44 -6.47 -8.20
CA ASP A 227 10.17 -5.73 -9.42
C ASP A 227 9.64 -4.33 -9.14
N SER A 228 8.78 -4.18 -8.13
CA SER A 228 8.29 -2.87 -7.68
C SER A 228 9.42 -2.03 -7.02
N LEU A 229 10.31 -2.66 -6.25
CA LEU A 229 11.48 -1.98 -5.68
C LEU A 229 12.45 -1.51 -6.79
N GLU A 230 12.67 -2.32 -7.80
CA GLU A 230 13.52 -1.92 -8.94
C GLU A 230 12.88 -0.77 -9.75
N ALA A 231 11.55 -0.70 -9.85
CA ALA A 231 10.87 0.45 -10.44
C ALA A 231 11.15 1.75 -9.65
N ALA A 232 11.10 1.69 -8.31
CA ALA A 232 11.43 2.84 -7.46
C ALA A 232 12.90 3.28 -7.59
N LYS A 233 13.83 2.34 -7.65
CA LYS A 233 15.26 2.63 -7.86
C LYS A 233 15.52 3.33 -9.18
N LYS A 234 14.81 2.96 -10.26
CA LYS A 234 14.93 3.64 -11.57
C LYS A 234 14.50 5.11 -11.52
N LEU A 235 13.67 5.48 -10.55
CA LEU A 235 13.30 6.88 -10.28
C LEU A 235 14.32 7.63 -9.42
N GLY A 236 15.45 7.00 -9.09
CA GLY A 236 16.52 7.58 -8.28
C GLY A 236 16.25 7.56 -6.78
N ILE A 237 15.30 6.76 -6.32
CA ILE A 237 15.01 6.61 -4.89
C ILE A 237 15.94 5.55 -4.31
N GLU A 238 16.78 5.94 -3.37
CA GLU A 238 17.61 5.03 -2.59
C GLU A 238 16.84 4.56 -1.35
N ILE A 239 16.72 3.26 -1.18
CA ILE A 239 16.06 2.65 -0.01
C ILE A 239 17.13 2.32 1.02
N HIS A 240 17.02 2.94 2.19
CA HIS A 240 18.02 2.81 3.26
C HIS A 240 17.59 1.84 4.36
N SER A 241 16.29 1.65 4.53
CA SER A 241 15.73 0.75 5.54
C SER A 241 14.42 0.14 5.06
N SER A 242 14.13 -1.07 5.50
CA SER A 242 12.85 -1.73 5.21
C SER A 242 12.31 -2.40 6.48
N MET A 243 10.99 -2.27 6.68
CA MET A 243 10.20 -3.00 7.67
C MET A 243 9.27 -3.95 6.93
N ILE A 244 9.15 -5.19 7.41
CA ILE A 244 8.27 -6.22 6.83
C ILE A 244 7.32 -6.72 7.89
#